data_ea4107bce66d8728d6d8fe52177e0627
#
_entry.id   ea4107bce66d8728d6d8fe52177e0627
#
_cell.length_a   1.000
_cell.length_b   1.000
_cell.length_c   1.000
_cell.angle_alpha   90.00
_cell.angle_beta   90.00
_cell.angle_gamma   90.00
#
_symmetry.space_group_name_H-M   'P 1'
#
loop_
_entity.id
_entity.type
_entity.pdbx_description
1 polymer ?
#
loop_
_entity_poly.entity_id
_entity_poly.type
_entity_poly.pdbx_seq_one_letter_code
_entity_poly.pdbx_strand_id
1 'polypeptide(L)'
;MSRTSPRTTPARLRELVVSERAELDRLLDEVLIAHVGLSAGRRGPGHDGPGQEDTGQEDTGRGNVVVIPTALARDGDSILIHGSTGSGWMRLAADGRPACATVTALDGIIVARSAFESSFRYRSAVLFGAFSPVPDDAREHALQIITERILPGRSGELRAPRPRELAATLVLRMPIGEWSLKVSAGWPDDPAEDIAGDAWAGVIPLSRPRPGVPEPAPDLRPGIPVPRSVRDAST
;
A
#
# COMPACT_ATOMS: atom_id res chain seq x y z
N MET A 1 3.47 -4.06 19.92
CA MET A 1 2.03 -4.36 20.19
C MET A 1 1.18 -3.32 19.45
N SER A 2 0.23 -3.77 18.63
CA SER A 2 -0.73 -2.86 17.98
C SER A 2 -1.56 -2.12 19.02
N ARG A 3 -1.76 -0.81 18.86
CA ARG A 3 -2.69 -0.05 19.71
C ARG A 3 -4.11 -0.43 19.31
N THR A 4 -4.84 -1.09 20.23
CA THR A 4 -6.25 -1.39 20.01
C THR A 4 -7.06 -0.11 20.07
N SER A 5 -7.76 0.22 19.00
CA SER A 5 -8.66 1.37 18.93
C SER A 5 -9.98 0.94 18.28
N PRO A 6 -11.06 1.75 18.37
CA PRO A 6 -12.31 1.46 17.66
C PRO A 6 -12.13 1.29 16.14
N ARG A 7 -11.09 1.92 15.55
CA ARG A 7 -10.77 1.82 14.13
C ARG A 7 -10.13 0.49 13.74
N THR A 8 -9.44 -0.16 14.68
CA THR A 8 -8.72 -1.43 14.43
C THR A 8 -9.54 -2.66 14.79
N THR A 9 -10.72 -2.47 15.41
CA THR A 9 -11.61 -3.55 15.83
C THR A 9 -12.84 -3.56 14.93
N PRO A 10 -12.91 -4.42 13.88
CA PRO A 10 -14.07 -4.52 13.01
C PRO A 10 -15.32 -4.94 13.79
N ALA A 11 -16.47 -4.34 13.47
CA ALA A 11 -17.76 -4.72 14.07
C ALA A 11 -18.29 -6.06 13.55
N ARG A 12 -17.93 -6.41 12.30
CA ARG A 12 -18.37 -7.64 11.59
C ARG A 12 -17.15 -8.45 11.17
N LEU A 13 -17.32 -9.78 11.05
CA LEU A 13 -16.28 -10.73 10.63
C LEU A 13 -15.04 -10.64 11.55
N ARG A 14 -15.28 -10.64 12.86
CA ARG A 14 -14.22 -10.56 13.88
C ARG A 14 -13.31 -11.78 13.87
N GLU A 15 -13.83 -12.91 13.45
CA GLU A 15 -13.13 -14.19 13.28
C GLU A 15 -12.04 -14.14 12.20
N LEU A 16 -12.14 -13.18 11.27
CA LEU A 16 -11.11 -12.98 10.24
C LEU A 16 -9.97 -12.05 10.70
N VAL A 17 -10.09 -11.45 11.90
CA VAL A 17 -9.07 -10.51 12.40
C VAL A 17 -7.85 -11.27 12.88
N VAL A 18 -6.70 -10.89 12.38
CA VAL A 18 -5.39 -11.43 12.75
C VAL A 18 -4.60 -10.34 13.46
N SER A 19 -4.04 -10.67 14.62
CA SER A 19 -3.29 -9.76 15.49
C SER A 19 -1.78 -9.98 15.45
N GLU A 20 -1.33 -11.03 14.77
CA GLU A 20 0.08 -11.39 14.63
C GLU A 20 0.78 -10.41 13.69
N ARG A 21 1.73 -9.65 14.24
CA ARG A 21 2.51 -8.67 13.48
C ARG A 21 3.26 -9.32 12.31
N ALA A 22 3.75 -10.53 12.44
CA ALA A 22 4.46 -11.25 11.39
C ALA A 22 3.59 -11.50 10.14
N GLU A 23 2.26 -11.68 10.32
CA GLU A 23 1.34 -11.83 9.20
C GLU A 23 1.15 -10.51 8.44
N LEU A 24 1.06 -9.39 9.19
CA LEU A 24 1.04 -8.07 8.59
C LEU A 24 2.33 -7.80 7.81
N ASP A 25 3.49 -8.06 8.42
CA ASP A 25 4.79 -7.84 7.77
C ASP A 25 4.91 -8.65 6.48
N ARG A 26 4.49 -9.92 6.48
CA ARG A 26 4.45 -10.75 5.27
C ARG A 26 3.57 -10.13 4.17
N LEU A 27 2.38 -9.64 4.52
CA LEU A 27 1.51 -8.98 3.54
C LEU A 27 2.15 -7.72 2.98
N LEU A 28 2.75 -6.87 3.84
CA LEU A 28 3.44 -5.64 3.41
C LEU A 28 4.67 -5.94 2.54
N ASP A 29 5.39 -7.04 2.83
CA ASP A 29 6.54 -7.48 2.04
C ASP A 29 6.12 -8.21 0.74
N GLU A 30 4.85 -8.52 0.57
CA GLU A 30 4.30 -9.16 -0.62
C GLU A 30 3.74 -8.17 -1.63
N VAL A 31 2.96 -7.20 -1.17
CA VAL A 31 2.29 -6.22 -2.04
C VAL A 31 3.24 -5.08 -2.41
N LEU A 32 3.07 -4.55 -3.64
CA LEU A 32 3.88 -3.43 -4.15
C LEU A 32 3.16 -2.10 -4.08
N ILE A 33 1.83 -2.13 -4.00
CA ILE A 33 0.99 -0.92 -4.06
C ILE A 33 0.16 -0.82 -2.79
N ALA A 34 0.15 0.36 -2.20
CA ALA A 34 -0.81 0.77 -1.19
C ALA A 34 -1.74 1.84 -1.74
N HIS A 35 -2.96 1.89 -1.22
CA HIS A 35 -3.89 2.99 -1.43
C HIS A 35 -3.84 3.89 -0.20
N VAL A 36 -3.31 5.11 -0.37
CA VAL A 36 -3.16 6.08 0.72
C VAL A 36 -4.33 7.05 0.71
N GLY A 37 -5.12 7.00 1.78
CA GLY A 37 -6.24 7.91 2.02
C GLY A 37 -5.82 9.08 2.91
N LEU A 38 -6.14 10.30 2.47
CA LEU A 38 -5.85 11.57 3.16
C LEU A 38 -7.08 12.46 3.17
N SER A 39 -7.28 13.21 4.26
CA SER A 39 -8.23 14.31 4.27
C SER A 39 -7.56 15.57 3.73
N ALA A 40 -8.07 16.11 2.62
CA ALA A 40 -7.62 17.37 2.03
C ALA A 40 -8.26 18.61 2.68
N GLY A 41 -9.18 18.45 3.65
CA GLY A 41 -9.84 19.54 4.38
C GLY A 41 -8.88 20.40 5.18
N ARG A 42 -9.31 21.63 5.55
CA ARG A 42 -8.50 22.58 6.33
C ARG A 42 -8.04 21.95 7.66
N ARG A 43 -6.84 22.29 8.11
CA ARG A 43 -6.41 22.03 9.50
C ARG A 43 -7.41 22.70 10.44
N GLY A 44 -7.79 22.02 11.52
CA GLY A 44 -8.63 22.59 12.57
C GLY A 44 -8.01 23.88 13.14
N PRO A 45 -8.79 24.72 13.85
CA PRO A 45 -8.33 26.00 14.41
C PRO A 45 -7.14 25.75 15.35
N GLY A 46 -6.00 26.39 15.07
CA GLY A 46 -4.78 26.32 15.90
C GLY A 46 -3.46 26.16 15.14
N HIS A 47 -3.46 26.15 13.82
CA HIS A 47 -2.23 26.07 13.00
C HIS A 47 -2.24 27.13 11.89
N ASP A 48 -2.22 28.39 12.27
CA ASP A 48 -2.06 29.50 11.33
C ASP A 48 -0.58 29.69 10.99
N GLY A 49 -0.11 29.04 9.92
CA GLY A 49 1.14 29.39 9.26
C GLY A 49 0.87 30.45 8.20
N PRO A 50 1.74 31.47 8.00
CA PRO A 50 1.53 32.52 7.03
C PRO A 50 1.67 32.01 5.59
N GLY A 51 0.66 32.26 4.75
CA GLY A 51 0.77 32.20 3.30
C GLY A 51 -0.03 31.14 2.58
N GLN A 52 -1.36 31.30 2.55
CA GLN A 52 -2.15 30.77 1.45
C GLN A 52 -3.31 31.74 1.19
N GLU A 53 -3.26 32.40 0.01
CA GLU A 53 -4.33 33.28 -0.46
C GLU A 53 -5.63 32.47 -0.59
N ASP A 54 -6.67 33.02 0.01
CA ASP A 54 -8.04 32.52 0.00
C ASP A 54 -8.60 32.61 -1.42
N THR A 55 -8.62 31.53 -2.14
CA THR A 55 -9.31 31.45 -3.45
C THR A 55 -10.80 31.20 -3.24
N GLY A 56 -11.48 32.06 -2.53
CA GLY A 56 -12.93 32.30 -2.55
C GLY A 56 -13.92 31.14 -2.77
N GLN A 57 -13.49 29.89 -2.61
CA GLN A 57 -14.33 28.73 -2.74
C GLN A 57 -14.90 28.39 -1.37
N GLU A 58 -16.22 28.57 -1.21
CA GLU A 58 -16.94 28.24 0.02
C GLU A 58 -16.61 26.80 0.44
N ASP A 59 -15.88 26.67 1.56
CA ASP A 59 -15.62 25.39 2.22
C ASP A 59 -16.95 24.86 2.79
N THR A 60 -17.59 23.95 2.08
CA THR A 60 -18.86 23.33 2.51
C THR A 60 -18.71 22.42 3.74
N GLY A 61 -17.57 22.48 4.46
CA GLY A 61 -17.30 21.69 5.67
C GLY A 61 -17.15 20.17 5.39
N ARG A 62 -17.29 19.74 4.13
CA ARG A 62 -17.03 18.36 3.70
C ARG A 62 -15.57 18.27 3.29
N GLY A 63 -14.73 17.79 4.20
CA GLY A 63 -13.32 17.53 3.88
C GLY A 63 -13.21 16.63 2.64
N ASN A 64 -12.59 17.14 1.57
CA ASN A 64 -12.27 16.34 0.41
C ASN A 64 -11.33 15.21 0.84
N VAL A 65 -11.75 13.97 0.65
CA VAL A 65 -10.90 12.79 0.84
C VAL A 65 -10.24 12.45 -0.48
N VAL A 66 -8.92 12.30 -0.45
CA VAL A 66 -8.14 11.84 -1.62
C VAL A 66 -7.61 10.46 -1.32
N VAL A 67 -7.75 9.53 -2.27
CA VAL A 67 -7.17 8.18 -2.19
C VAL A 67 -6.25 7.99 -3.39
N ILE A 68 -4.96 7.75 -3.12
CA ILE A 68 -3.93 7.64 -4.16
C ILE A 68 -3.25 6.27 -4.07
N PRO A 69 -3.25 5.48 -5.17
CA PRO A 69 -2.38 4.30 -5.26
C PRO A 69 -0.92 4.76 -5.41
N THR A 70 -0.03 4.16 -4.62
CA THR A 70 1.40 4.47 -4.65
C THR A 70 2.24 3.26 -4.33
N ALA A 71 3.49 3.24 -4.81
CA ALA A 71 4.45 2.21 -4.43
C ALA A 71 4.71 2.24 -2.92
N LEU A 72 4.82 1.06 -2.33
CA LEU A 72 5.04 0.83 -0.91
C LEU A 72 6.31 0.02 -0.69
N ALA A 73 7.10 0.41 0.29
CA ALA A 73 8.13 -0.43 0.87
C ALA A 73 8.00 -0.43 2.40
N ARG A 74 8.32 -1.56 3.05
CA ARG A 74 8.47 -1.63 4.50
C ARG A 74 9.94 -1.41 4.87
N ASP A 75 10.15 -0.60 5.91
CA ASP A 75 11.45 -0.36 6.55
C ASP A 75 11.29 -0.58 8.07
N GLY A 76 11.60 -1.79 8.53
CA GLY A 76 11.40 -2.19 9.92
C GLY A 76 9.95 -1.97 10.38
N ASP A 77 9.77 -1.07 11.34
CA ASP A 77 8.47 -0.70 11.92
C ASP A 77 7.79 0.49 11.22
N SER A 78 8.13 0.74 9.97
CA SER A 78 7.54 1.82 9.19
C SER A 78 7.24 1.38 7.76
N ILE A 79 6.31 2.09 7.11
CA ILE A 79 6.14 2.05 5.67
C ILE A 79 6.73 3.31 5.04
N LEU A 80 7.30 3.15 3.87
CA LEU A 80 7.85 4.21 3.03
C LEU A 80 7.03 4.35 1.76
N ILE A 81 6.80 5.61 1.37
CA ILE A 81 6.25 5.99 0.07
C ILE A 81 7.11 7.11 -0.51
N HIS A 82 7.07 7.30 -1.83
CA HIS A 82 7.81 8.38 -2.48
C HIS A 82 7.01 9.02 -3.60
N GLY A 83 7.41 10.24 -3.95
CA GLY A 83 6.82 10.98 -5.05
C GLY A 83 7.55 12.28 -5.32
N SER A 84 7.03 13.09 -6.24
CA SER A 84 7.61 14.40 -6.57
C SER A 84 7.35 15.41 -5.44
N THR A 85 8.36 16.25 -5.16
CA THR A 85 8.20 17.43 -4.28
C THR A 85 7.15 18.43 -4.81
N GLY A 86 6.87 18.40 -6.13
CA GLY A 86 5.80 19.18 -6.75
C GLY A 86 4.39 18.63 -6.54
N SER A 87 4.24 17.39 -6.03
CA SER A 87 2.95 16.74 -5.88
C SER A 87 2.15 17.29 -4.69
N GLY A 88 0.94 17.80 -4.95
CA GLY A 88 0.06 18.38 -3.92
C GLY A 88 -0.30 17.40 -2.81
N TRP A 89 -0.68 16.16 -3.14
CA TRP A 89 -1.04 15.15 -2.15
C TRP A 89 0.16 14.70 -1.31
N MET A 90 1.36 14.64 -1.90
CA MET A 90 2.59 14.33 -1.16
C MET A 90 2.91 15.40 -0.11
N ARG A 91 2.71 16.69 -0.46
CA ARG A 91 2.87 17.79 0.49
C ARG A 91 1.84 17.71 1.61
N LEU A 92 0.56 17.43 1.27
CA LEU A 92 -0.47 17.23 2.29
C LEU A 92 -0.14 16.07 3.24
N ALA A 93 0.42 14.97 2.72
CA ALA A 93 0.88 13.84 3.54
C ALA A 93 2.06 14.25 4.42
N ALA A 94 3.03 15.00 3.88
CA ALA A 94 4.20 15.50 4.60
C ALA A 94 3.86 16.44 5.76
N ASP A 95 2.70 17.11 5.71
CA ASP A 95 2.19 17.98 6.78
C ASP A 95 1.78 17.22 8.06
N GLY A 96 1.93 15.90 8.12
CA GLY A 96 1.56 15.10 9.28
C GLY A 96 0.06 14.96 9.49
N ARG A 97 -0.75 15.10 8.44
CA ARG A 97 -2.21 14.91 8.51
C ARG A 97 -2.54 13.45 8.79
N PRO A 98 -3.66 13.19 9.50
CA PRO A 98 -4.16 11.84 9.64
C PRO A 98 -4.32 11.15 8.28
N ALA A 99 -3.77 9.96 8.18
CA ALA A 99 -3.76 9.17 6.96
C ALA A 99 -4.13 7.71 7.26
N CYS A 100 -4.58 7.00 6.24
CA CYS A 100 -4.61 5.55 6.24
C CYS A 100 -3.92 5.02 4.99
N ALA A 101 -3.25 3.86 5.12
CA ALA A 101 -2.69 3.13 4.01
C ALA A 101 -3.33 1.74 3.97
N THR A 102 -3.95 1.38 2.85
CA THR A 102 -4.62 0.09 2.67
C THR A 102 -3.86 -0.74 1.66
N VAL A 103 -3.65 -2.01 1.99
CA VAL A 103 -3.06 -3.02 1.12
C VAL A 103 -3.98 -4.25 1.06
N THR A 104 -4.03 -4.91 -0.10
CA THR A 104 -4.86 -6.11 -0.29
C THR A 104 -4.17 -7.08 -1.23
N ALA A 105 -4.16 -8.35 -0.85
CA ALA A 105 -3.84 -9.47 -1.72
C ALA A 105 -5.09 -10.34 -1.91
N LEU A 106 -5.45 -10.64 -3.14
CA LEU A 106 -6.51 -11.58 -3.48
C LEU A 106 -5.90 -12.97 -3.70
N ASP A 107 -6.39 -13.95 -2.95
CA ASP A 107 -5.88 -15.33 -2.96
C ASP A 107 -6.85 -16.32 -3.60
N GLY A 108 -8.12 -15.93 -3.83
CA GLY A 108 -9.10 -16.79 -4.49
C GLY A 108 -10.50 -16.20 -4.56
N ILE A 109 -11.34 -16.85 -5.37
CA ILE A 109 -12.79 -16.57 -5.45
C ILE A 109 -13.49 -17.72 -4.74
N ILE A 110 -14.31 -17.41 -3.74
CA ILE A 110 -15.20 -18.35 -3.07
C ILE A 110 -16.51 -18.38 -3.86
N VAL A 111 -16.76 -19.49 -4.53
CA VAL A 111 -18.00 -19.74 -5.26
C VAL A 111 -18.89 -20.58 -4.36
N ALA A 112 -19.92 -19.96 -3.82
CA ALA A 112 -20.93 -20.61 -3.00
C ALA A 112 -22.12 -21.07 -3.84
N ARG A 113 -23.06 -21.78 -3.22
CA ARG A 113 -24.30 -22.22 -3.86
C ARG A 113 -25.32 -21.10 -4.00
N SER A 114 -25.07 -19.98 -3.29
CA SER A 114 -25.85 -18.75 -3.42
C SER A 114 -24.96 -17.55 -3.74
N ALA A 115 -25.53 -16.52 -4.35
CA ALA A 115 -24.82 -15.26 -4.56
C ALA A 115 -24.49 -14.56 -3.23
N PHE A 116 -25.29 -14.79 -2.19
CA PHE A 116 -25.13 -14.18 -0.89
C PHE A 116 -23.87 -14.68 -0.15
N GLU A 117 -23.60 -15.98 -0.23
CA GLU A 117 -22.45 -16.62 0.42
C GLU A 117 -21.16 -16.61 -0.44
N SER A 118 -21.28 -16.19 -1.72
CA SER A 118 -20.12 -16.06 -2.60
C SER A 118 -19.24 -14.86 -2.18
N SER A 119 -17.92 -15.05 -2.18
CA SER A 119 -16.98 -14.07 -1.62
C SER A 119 -15.57 -14.26 -2.19
N PHE A 120 -14.56 -13.75 -1.48
CA PHE A 120 -13.15 -13.86 -1.85
C PHE A 120 -12.31 -14.44 -0.70
N ARG A 121 -11.27 -15.20 -1.07
CA ARG A 121 -10.10 -15.38 -0.21
C ARG A 121 -9.18 -14.18 -0.37
N TYR A 122 -8.82 -13.54 0.74
CA TYR A 122 -7.98 -12.34 0.70
C TYR A 122 -7.25 -12.12 2.02
N ARG A 123 -6.18 -11.34 1.92
CA ARG A 123 -5.52 -10.70 3.06
C ARG A 123 -5.57 -9.20 2.83
N SER A 124 -6.08 -8.45 3.80
CA SER A 124 -6.23 -7.01 3.69
C SER A 124 -5.85 -6.33 5.00
N ALA A 125 -4.97 -5.33 4.91
CA ALA A 125 -4.59 -4.53 6.05
C ALA A 125 -4.89 -3.06 5.82
N VAL A 126 -5.27 -2.39 6.92
CA VAL A 126 -5.38 -0.93 7.00
C VAL A 126 -4.45 -0.47 8.10
N LEU A 127 -3.51 0.40 7.76
CA LEU A 127 -2.60 1.07 8.68
C LEU A 127 -3.10 2.49 8.90
N PHE A 128 -3.11 2.94 10.15
CA PHE A 128 -3.53 4.29 10.53
C PHE A 128 -2.36 5.05 11.14
N GLY A 129 -2.20 6.32 10.77
CA GLY A 129 -1.13 7.14 11.28
C GLY A 129 -1.04 8.49 10.61
N ALA A 130 0.16 9.02 10.60
CA ALA A 130 0.52 10.23 9.87
C ALA A 130 1.89 10.01 9.23
N PHE A 131 2.07 10.52 8.04
CA PHE A 131 3.36 10.53 7.37
C PHE A 131 4.22 11.68 7.86
N SER A 132 5.52 11.48 7.84
CA SER A 132 6.52 12.52 8.04
C SER A 132 7.62 12.39 6.98
N PRO A 133 8.25 13.50 6.56
CA PRO A 133 9.39 13.46 5.67
C PRO A 133 10.54 12.65 6.26
N VAL A 134 11.16 11.82 5.42
CA VAL A 134 12.45 11.19 5.76
C VAL A 134 13.52 12.28 5.73
N PRO A 135 14.40 12.38 6.76
CA PRO A 135 15.49 13.35 6.78
C PRO A 135 16.38 13.26 5.54
N ASP A 136 16.97 14.38 5.16
CA ASP A 136 17.77 14.50 3.93
C ASP A 136 18.94 13.52 3.87
N ASP A 137 19.60 13.30 4.98
CA ASP A 137 20.73 12.37 5.16
C ASP A 137 20.32 10.88 5.06
N ALA A 138 19.05 10.56 5.31
CA ALA A 138 18.49 9.21 5.20
C ALA A 138 17.72 8.96 3.88
N ARG A 139 17.50 10.00 3.07
CA ARG A 139 16.63 9.94 1.88
C ARG A 139 17.15 8.98 0.82
N GLU A 140 18.45 9.00 0.54
CA GLU A 140 19.07 8.09 -0.45
C GLU A 140 18.89 6.64 -0.04
N HIS A 141 19.14 6.31 1.23
CA HIS A 141 18.95 4.97 1.77
C HIS A 141 17.46 4.54 1.70
N ALA A 142 16.54 5.41 2.02
CA ALA A 142 15.11 5.11 1.91
C ALA A 142 14.67 4.85 0.46
N LEU A 143 15.21 5.58 -0.51
CA LEU A 143 14.99 5.31 -1.94
C LEU A 143 15.59 3.98 -2.38
N GLN A 144 16.76 3.61 -1.82
CA GLN A 144 17.36 2.29 -2.06
C GLN A 144 16.43 1.17 -1.57
N ILE A 145 15.86 1.29 -0.36
CA ILE A 145 14.88 0.31 0.17
C ILE A 145 13.69 0.16 -0.77
N ILE A 146 13.13 1.28 -1.27
CA ILE A 146 12.02 1.25 -2.22
C ILE A 146 12.43 0.58 -3.54
N THR A 147 13.62 0.87 -4.05
CA THR A 147 14.16 0.25 -5.29
C THR A 147 14.31 -1.25 -5.12
N GLU A 148 14.93 -1.70 -4.02
CA GLU A 148 15.11 -3.12 -3.69
C GLU A 148 13.77 -3.83 -3.48
N ARG A 149 12.75 -3.12 -2.98
CA ARG A 149 11.41 -3.68 -2.82
C ARG A 149 10.72 -3.91 -4.18
N ILE A 150 10.92 -3.03 -5.13
CA ILE A 150 10.35 -3.15 -6.48
C ILE A 150 11.08 -4.23 -7.27
N LEU A 151 12.40 -4.23 -7.22
CA LEU A 151 13.25 -5.17 -7.94
C LEU A 151 14.51 -5.48 -7.12
N PRO A 152 14.56 -6.63 -6.42
CA PRO A 152 15.69 -7.02 -5.59
C PRO A 152 17.01 -7.09 -6.38
N GLY A 153 18.08 -6.56 -5.80
CA GLY A 153 19.41 -6.48 -6.41
C GLY A 153 19.62 -5.30 -7.37
N ARG A 154 18.55 -4.54 -7.68
CA ARG A 154 18.61 -3.49 -8.71
C ARG A 154 19.45 -2.29 -8.29
N SER A 155 19.44 -1.89 -7.04
CA SER A 155 20.18 -0.71 -6.58
C SER A 155 21.67 -0.83 -6.81
N GLY A 156 22.23 -2.04 -6.68
CA GLY A 156 23.67 -2.32 -6.95
C GLY A 156 24.06 -2.24 -8.43
N GLU A 157 23.10 -2.23 -9.34
CA GLU A 157 23.31 -2.15 -10.79
C GLU A 157 23.12 -0.72 -11.35
N LEU A 158 22.65 0.20 -10.51
CA LEU A 158 22.37 1.58 -10.89
C LEU A 158 23.48 2.53 -10.42
N ARG A 159 23.64 3.64 -11.11
CA ARG A 159 24.42 4.76 -10.57
C ARG A 159 23.72 5.37 -9.36
N ALA A 160 24.48 6.00 -8.49
CA ALA A 160 23.93 6.79 -7.40
C ALA A 160 23.00 7.91 -7.92
N PRO A 161 21.95 8.26 -7.16
CA PRO A 161 21.09 9.40 -7.47
C PRO A 161 21.89 10.71 -7.54
N ARG A 162 21.55 11.58 -8.47
CA ARG A 162 22.13 12.91 -8.55
C ARG A 162 21.48 13.84 -7.52
N PRO A 163 22.19 14.87 -7.00
CA PRO A 163 21.63 15.80 -6.03
C PRO A 163 20.28 16.41 -6.47
N ARG A 164 20.13 16.75 -7.75
CA ARG A 164 18.87 17.27 -8.32
C ARG A 164 17.73 16.26 -8.27
N GLU A 165 18.03 14.96 -8.42
CA GLU A 165 17.03 13.88 -8.38
C GLU A 165 16.56 13.68 -6.94
N LEU A 166 17.47 13.69 -5.96
CA LEU A 166 17.14 13.66 -4.54
C LEU A 166 16.32 14.88 -4.13
N ALA A 167 16.69 16.09 -4.58
CA ALA A 167 15.97 17.32 -4.28
C ALA A 167 14.55 17.34 -4.87
N ALA A 168 14.33 16.68 -6.02
CA ALA A 168 13.02 16.59 -6.66
C ALA A 168 12.13 15.47 -6.08
N THR A 169 12.67 14.62 -5.20
CA THR A 169 11.96 13.46 -4.65
C THR A 169 11.66 13.66 -3.18
N LEU A 170 10.38 13.57 -2.83
CA LEU A 170 9.92 13.52 -1.45
C LEU A 170 9.73 12.06 -1.04
N VAL A 171 10.38 11.65 0.04
CA VAL A 171 10.19 10.33 0.65
C VAL A 171 9.52 10.54 1.99
N LEU A 172 8.44 9.82 2.24
CA LEU A 172 7.67 9.90 3.46
C LEU A 172 7.65 8.56 4.18
N ARG A 173 7.65 8.63 5.52
CA ARG A 173 7.60 7.48 6.42
C ARG A 173 6.36 7.57 7.29
N MET A 174 5.66 6.44 7.50
CA MET A 174 4.59 6.30 8.49
C MET A 174 4.90 5.10 9.39
N PRO A 175 4.96 5.28 10.73
CA PRO A 175 5.14 4.18 11.68
C PRO A 175 3.98 3.18 11.63
N ILE A 176 4.28 1.88 11.75
CA ILE A 176 3.29 0.79 11.85
C ILE A 176 2.89 0.62 13.33
N GLY A 177 2.16 1.59 13.88
CA GLY A 177 1.73 1.58 15.28
C GLY A 177 0.29 1.14 15.48
N GLU A 178 -0.62 1.55 14.61
CA GLU A 178 -2.05 1.25 14.66
C GLU A 178 -2.48 0.64 13.34
N TRP A 179 -2.98 -0.59 13.37
CA TRP A 179 -3.36 -1.33 12.17
C TRP A 179 -4.44 -2.36 12.43
N SER A 180 -5.15 -2.77 11.39
CA SER A 180 -6.01 -3.94 11.37
C SER A 180 -5.63 -4.83 10.20
N LEU A 181 -5.69 -6.14 10.40
CA LEU A 181 -5.46 -7.15 9.36
C LEU A 181 -6.63 -8.14 9.37
N LYS A 182 -7.18 -8.42 8.20
CA LYS A 182 -8.16 -9.47 7.98
C LYS A 182 -7.62 -10.50 7.02
N VAL A 183 -7.84 -11.77 7.34
CA VAL A 183 -7.49 -12.93 6.51
C VAL A 183 -8.73 -13.78 6.29
N SER A 184 -9.19 -13.89 5.07
CA SER A 184 -10.24 -14.79 4.63
C SER A 184 -9.60 -15.92 3.84
N ALA A 185 -9.58 -17.13 4.42
CA ALA A 185 -8.98 -18.33 3.80
C ALA A 185 -9.97 -19.52 3.79
N GLY A 186 -11.24 -19.28 4.14
CA GLY A 186 -12.27 -20.31 4.28
C GLY A 186 -12.77 -20.92 2.97
N TRP A 187 -13.72 -21.82 3.11
CA TRP A 187 -14.54 -22.40 2.08
C TRP A 187 -15.91 -21.69 2.04
N PRO A 188 -16.77 -21.96 1.02
CA PRO A 188 -18.16 -21.54 1.08
C PRO A 188 -18.83 -22.02 2.37
N ASP A 189 -19.57 -21.14 3.02
CA ASP A 189 -20.32 -21.42 4.26
C ASP A 189 -21.83 -21.38 3.94
N ASP A 190 -22.23 -22.33 3.10
CA ASP A 190 -23.61 -22.43 2.62
C ASP A 190 -24.54 -23.02 3.71
N PRO A 191 -25.79 -22.58 3.84
CA PRO A 191 -26.80 -23.22 4.68
C PRO A 191 -27.14 -24.64 4.20
N ALA A 192 -27.63 -25.46 5.13
CA ALA A 192 -27.86 -26.88 4.88
C ALA A 192 -28.81 -27.16 3.70
N GLU A 193 -29.82 -26.32 3.50
CA GLU A 193 -30.75 -26.39 2.37
C GLU A 193 -30.08 -26.18 1.03
N ASP A 194 -29.10 -25.28 0.93
CA ASP A 194 -28.34 -25.03 -0.29
C ASP A 194 -27.32 -26.15 -0.55
N ILE A 195 -26.72 -26.73 0.52
CA ILE A 195 -25.81 -27.87 0.42
C ILE A 195 -26.51 -29.09 -0.20
N ALA A 196 -27.80 -29.27 0.09
CA ALA A 196 -28.62 -30.36 -0.48
C ALA A 196 -29.00 -30.16 -1.95
N GLY A 197 -28.73 -28.97 -2.53
CA GLY A 197 -29.03 -28.62 -3.92
C GLY A 197 -27.95 -29.08 -4.92
N ASP A 198 -28.23 -28.88 -6.20
CA ASP A 198 -27.35 -29.32 -7.31
C ASP A 198 -26.30 -28.26 -7.75
N ALA A 199 -26.29 -27.07 -7.13
CA ALA A 199 -25.36 -26.03 -7.49
C ALA A 199 -23.92 -26.39 -7.05
N TRP A 200 -22.96 -26.18 -7.96
CA TRP A 200 -21.53 -26.37 -7.65
C TRP A 200 -21.04 -25.29 -6.68
N ALA A 201 -20.19 -25.68 -5.72
CA ALA A 201 -19.51 -24.78 -4.83
C ALA A 201 -18.04 -25.17 -4.63
N GLY A 202 -17.18 -24.17 -4.39
CA GLY A 202 -15.76 -24.39 -4.22
C GLY A 202 -14.95 -23.10 -4.23
N VAL A 203 -13.66 -23.21 -4.49
CA VAL A 203 -12.74 -22.06 -4.56
C VAL A 203 -11.98 -22.10 -5.88
N ILE A 204 -11.92 -20.96 -6.54
CA ILE A 204 -11.04 -20.72 -7.67
C ILE A 204 -9.81 -20.00 -7.14
N PRO A 205 -8.63 -20.66 -7.04
CA PRO A 205 -7.42 -19.99 -6.59
C PRO A 205 -7.01 -18.89 -7.57
N LEU A 206 -6.59 -17.74 -7.02
CA LEU A 206 -5.95 -16.67 -7.80
C LEU A 206 -4.45 -16.75 -7.57
N SER A 207 -3.71 -17.04 -8.64
CA SER A 207 -2.25 -16.96 -8.63
C SER A 207 -1.82 -15.50 -8.80
N ARG A 208 -0.73 -15.14 -8.15
CA ARG A 208 -0.11 -13.82 -8.38
C ARG A 208 0.32 -13.69 -9.83
N PRO A 209 0.27 -12.47 -10.38
CA PRO A 209 0.90 -12.19 -11.66
C PRO A 209 2.38 -12.61 -11.57
N ARG A 210 2.82 -13.44 -12.50
CA ARG A 210 4.24 -13.76 -12.64
C ARG A 210 4.88 -12.72 -13.55
N PRO A 211 6.13 -12.30 -13.28
CA PRO A 211 6.87 -11.48 -14.22
C PRO A 211 6.91 -12.15 -15.60
N GLY A 212 6.70 -11.34 -16.63
CA GLY A 212 6.82 -11.80 -18.02
C GLY A 212 8.26 -11.80 -18.50
N VAL A 213 8.44 -12.12 -19.78
CA VAL A 213 9.74 -11.97 -20.45
C VAL A 213 10.11 -10.49 -20.48
N PRO A 214 11.33 -10.11 -20.04
CA PRO A 214 11.76 -8.72 -20.07
C PRO A 214 11.80 -8.16 -21.50
N GLU A 215 11.22 -6.99 -21.70
CA GLU A 215 11.25 -6.27 -22.97
C GLU A 215 12.27 -5.12 -22.87
N PRO A 216 13.27 -5.06 -23.76
CA PRO A 216 14.23 -3.98 -23.75
C PRO A 216 13.57 -2.64 -24.16
N ALA A 217 14.03 -1.55 -23.55
CA ALA A 217 13.59 -0.22 -23.94
C ALA A 217 13.99 0.07 -25.41
N PRO A 218 13.13 0.78 -26.18
CA PRO A 218 13.43 1.06 -27.59
C PRO A 218 14.73 1.83 -27.84
N ASP A 219 15.19 2.59 -26.87
CA ASP A 219 16.42 3.39 -26.89
C ASP A 219 17.62 2.68 -26.22
N LEU A 220 17.45 1.39 -25.86
CA LEU A 220 18.55 0.62 -25.28
C LEU A 220 19.67 0.42 -26.31
N ARG A 221 20.89 0.84 -25.96
CA ARG A 221 22.04 0.64 -26.85
C ARG A 221 22.29 -0.86 -27.11
N PRO A 222 22.58 -1.25 -28.36
CA PRO A 222 22.90 -2.63 -28.70
C PRO A 222 24.05 -3.20 -27.85
N GLY A 223 23.98 -4.46 -27.49
CA GLY A 223 25.02 -5.18 -26.76
C GLY A 223 24.99 -5.02 -25.23
N ILE A 224 24.04 -4.25 -24.68
CA ILE A 224 23.85 -4.21 -23.23
C ILE A 224 23.11 -5.48 -22.78
N PRO A 225 23.73 -6.33 -21.91
CA PRO A 225 23.08 -7.56 -21.48
C PRO A 225 21.96 -7.26 -20.47
N VAL A 226 20.98 -8.15 -20.40
CA VAL A 226 19.96 -8.13 -19.35
C VAL A 226 20.64 -8.30 -17.98
N PRO A 227 20.46 -7.35 -17.03
CA PRO A 227 21.14 -7.41 -15.74
C PRO A 227 20.60 -8.56 -14.86
N ARG A 228 21.36 -8.93 -13.83
CA ARG A 228 21.03 -10.07 -12.98
C ARG A 228 19.68 -9.88 -12.29
N SER A 229 19.41 -8.70 -11.70
CA SER A 229 18.16 -8.40 -11.02
C SER A 229 16.93 -8.64 -11.90
N VAL A 230 17.02 -8.28 -13.20
CA VAL A 230 15.92 -8.48 -14.16
C VAL A 230 15.75 -9.94 -14.53
N ARG A 231 16.87 -10.69 -14.75
CA ARG A 231 16.79 -12.14 -15.02
C ARG A 231 16.18 -12.89 -13.84
N ASP A 232 16.66 -12.63 -12.61
CA ASP A 232 16.22 -13.33 -11.40
C ASP A 232 14.72 -13.05 -11.10
N ALA A 233 14.21 -11.87 -11.46
CA ALA A 233 12.79 -11.53 -11.32
C ALA A 233 11.89 -12.23 -12.35
N SER A 234 12.44 -12.70 -13.47
CA SER A 234 11.69 -13.29 -14.61
C SER A 234 11.63 -14.82 -14.57
N THR A 235 12.24 -15.45 -13.57
CA THR A 235 12.22 -16.91 -13.31
C THR A 235 11.28 -17.26 -12.18
#